data_70a0903c843f8895494bca79bc81fb33
#
_entry.id   70a0903c843f8895494bca79bc81fb33
#
_cell.length_a   1.000
_cell.length_b   1.000
_cell.length_c   1.000
_cell.angle_alpha   90.00
_cell.angle_beta   90.00
_cell.angle_gamma   90.00
#
_symmetry.space_group_name_H-M   'P 1'
#
loop_
_entity.id
_entity.type
_entity.pdbx_description
1 polymer ?
#
loop_
_entity_poly.entity_id
_entity_poly.type
_entity_poly.pdbx_seq_one_letter_code
_entity_poly.pdbx_strand_id
1 'polypeptide(L)'
;MATERKKAPVERRIVKAAGAEGSGVKADRPAGEAGTVSKKGDAKGFRIGAALAWAFAIAAEAVTIMFLNGYIYVPGDIAVWLIGGIVVDLIFVVVGSLLWKKANDLAPASGKNKLKFFLWNNMGLIVALVAFVPLVILLLNNKKLDKKTKQLATIVAAVALVVAGLFSVDWNPVSAEQQAALEGKLSGQQVYWTQFGRRFHVDPDCSTLSRSATLFEGSVDEAVEANRGTPCVVCSEDFAFAPDGSPVGN
;
A
#
# COMPACT_ATOMS: atom_id res chain seq x y z
N MET A 1 -46.70 10.21 -13.31
CA MET A 1 -46.42 10.36 -11.86
C MET A 1 -45.43 9.24 -11.49
N ALA A 2 -44.13 9.57 -11.42
CA ALA A 2 -43.09 8.65 -10.98
C ALA A 2 -43.01 8.73 -9.45
N THR A 3 -43.37 7.66 -8.78
CA THR A 3 -43.27 7.52 -7.34
C THR A 3 -41.79 7.44 -6.95
N GLU A 4 -41.28 8.51 -6.39
CA GLU A 4 -39.97 8.61 -5.76
C GLU A 4 -39.94 7.65 -4.56
N ARG A 5 -39.31 6.47 -4.75
CA ARG A 5 -39.03 5.55 -3.63
C ARG A 5 -37.97 6.20 -2.73
N LYS A 6 -38.40 6.88 -1.66
CA LYS A 6 -37.54 7.22 -0.53
C LYS A 6 -36.92 5.92 -0.01
N LYS A 7 -35.66 5.68 -0.28
CA LYS A 7 -34.87 4.61 0.35
C LYS A 7 -34.87 4.87 1.85
N ALA A 8 -35.27 3.87 2.63
CA ALA A 8 -35.14 3.90 4.09
C ALA A 8 -33.71 4.22 4.51
N PRO A 9 -33.48 4.99 5.59
CA PRO A 9 -32.17 5.27 6.11
C PRO A 9 -31.47 3.93 6.44
N VAL A 10 -30.26 3.74 5.94
CA VAL A 10 -29.44 2.59 6.30
C VAL A 10 -29.05 2.76 7.77
N GLU A 11 -29.45 1.81 8.63
CA GLU A 11 -29.00 1.79 10.02
C GLU A 11 -27.47 1.60 10.02
N ARG A 12 -26.75 2.64 10.44
CA ARG A 12 -25.29 2.67 10.39
C ARG A 12 -24.70 2.14 11.69
N ARG A 13 -23.77 1.21 11.57
CA ARG A 13 -22.97 0.71 12.68
C ARG A 13 -21.63 1.44 12.70
N ILE A 14 -21.37 2.20 13.76
CA ILE A 14 -20.07 2.82 14.02
C ILE A 14 -19.25 1.85 14.87
N VAL A 15 -18.05 1.52 14.42
CA VAL A 15 -17.11 0.61 15.08
C VAL A 15 -15.84 1.40 15.38
N LYS A 16 -15.43 1.43 16.65
CA LYS A 16 -14.16 2.04 17.04
C LYS A 16 -13.00 1.27 16.42
N ALA A 17 -12.01 1.99 15.91
CA ALA A 17 -10.79 1.38 15.42
C ALA A 17 -10.03 0.66 16.55
N ALA A 18 -9.35 -0.43 16.25
CA ALA A 18 -8.76 -1.34 17.24
C ALA A 18 -7.65 -0.72 18.12
N GLY A 19 -7.29 0.55 17.93
CA GLY A 19 -6.35 1.31 18.76
C GLY A 19 -7.01 2.18 19.84
N ALA A 20 -8.35 2.35 19.79
CA ALA A 20 -9.08 3.30 20.65
C ALA A 20 -9.40 2.76 22.06
N GLU A 21 -9.17 1.49 22.35
CA GLU A 21 -9.50 0.88 23.65
C GLU A 21 -8.49 1.15 24.79
N GLY A 22 -7.52 2.05 24.60
CA GLY A 22 -6.46 2.30 25.58
C GLY A 22 -6.34 3.73 26.11
N SER A 23 -7.06 4.72 25.60
CA SER A 23 -6.94 6.09 26.10
C SER A 23 -8.18 6.59 26.82
N GLY A 24 -8.37 6.09 28.04
CA GLY A 24 -9.05 6.88 29.08
C GLY A 24 -8.25 8.17 29.25
N VAL A 25 -8.74 9.25 28.68
CA VAL A 25 -8.12 10.57 28.73
C VAL A 25 -8.03 11.03 30.19
N LYS A 26 -6.85 10.91 30.78
CA LYS A 26 -6.42 11.89 31.79
C LYS A 26 -5.83 13.05 30.99
N ALA A 27 -6.57 14.15 31.03
CA ALA A 27 -6.10 15.46 30.58
C ALA A 27 -4.93 15.87 31.49
N ASP A 28 -3.72 15.56 31.10
CA ASP A 28 -2.44 16.15 31.52
C ASP A 28 -1.29 15.30 30.96
N ARG A 29 -1.10 15.37 29.63
CA ARG A 29 0.18 15.01 28.99
C ARG A 29 0.47 16.03 27.89
N PRO A 30 1.68 16.61 27.88
CA PRO A 30 2.08 17.38 26.70
C PRO A 30 2.03 16.45 25.47
N ALA A 31 1.23 16.86 24.49
CA ALA A 31 1.11 16.19 23.21
C ALA A 31 2.50 16.13 22.55
N GLY A 32 3.07 14.96 22.36
CA GLY A 32 4.21 14.86 21.45
C GLY A 32 5.09 13.64 21.50
N GLU A 33 5.28 12.92 22.61
CA GLU A 33 6.42 12.00 22.64
C GLU A 33 6.17 10.49 22.88
N ALA A 34 5.06 10.08 23.45
CA ALA A 34 4.87 8.68 23.85
C ALA A 34 4.30 7.74 22.75
N GLY A 35 3.60 8.27 21.75
CA GLY A 35 3.01 7.47 20.65
C GLY A 35 3.99 7.24 19.49
N THR A 36 4.93 8.15 19.28
CA THR A 36 5.83 8.12 18.10
C THR A 36 6.97 7.11 18.20
N VAL A 37 7.38 6.71 19.39
CA VAL A 37 8.52 5.78 19.59
C VAL A 37 8.12 4.34 19.28
N SER A 38 6.93 3.90 19.71
CA SER A 38 6.43 2.54 19.41
C SER A 38 6.15 2.35 17.92
N LYS A 39 5.46 3.29 17.29
CA LYS A 39 5.13 3.26 15.85
C LYS A 39 6.38 3.24 14.96
N LYS A 40 7.44 4.00 15.31
CA LYS A 40 8.71 3.97 14.57
C LYS A 40 9.45 2.63 14.68
N GLY A 41 9.36 1.96 15.83
CA GLY A 41 9.94 0.62 16.01
C GLY A 41 9.29 -0.40 15.07
N ASP A 42 7.97 -0.41 15.02
CA ASP A 42 7.19 -1.32 14.18
C ASP A 42 7.44 -1.07 12.68
N ALA A 43 7.48 0.19 12.24
CA ALA A 43 7.80 0.54 10.87
C ALA A 43 9.19 0.04 10.42
N LYS A 44 10.18 0.08 11.32
CA LYS A 44 11.52 -0.45 11.04
C LYS A 44 11.49 -1.96 10.85
N GLY A 45 10.74 -2.70 11.66
CA GLY A 45 10.55 -4.14 11.53
C GLY A 45 9.94 -4.52 10.16
N PHE A 46 8.88 -3.81 9.75
CA PHE A 46 8.26 -4.00 8.44
C PHE A 46 9.20 -3.69 7.28
N ARG A 47 10.04 -2.66 7.37
CA ARG A 47 11.05 -2.34 6.34
C ARG A 47 12.11 -3.41 6.23
N ILE A 48 12.59 -3.96 7.34
CA ILE A 48 13.54 -5.08 7.34
C ILE A 48 12.89 -6.32 6.71
N GLY A 49 11.65 -6.64 7.10
CA GLY A 49 10.89 -7.75 6.52
C GLY A 49 10.70 -7.60 5.00
N ALA A 50 10.39 -6.39 4.53
CA ALA A 50 10.29 -6.08 3.11
C ALA A 50 11.62 -6.30 2.37
N ALA A 51 12.73 -5.79 2.93
CA ALA A 51 14.06 -5.94 2.34
C ALA A 51 14.49 -7.41 2.27
N LEU A 52 14.20 -8.21 3.28
CA LEU A 52 14.45 -9.65 3.28
C LEU A 52 13.59 -10.37 2.23
N ALA A 53 12.29 -10.06 2.13
CA ALA A 53 11.42 -10.63 1.11
C ALA A 53 11.94 -10.32 -0.30
N TRP A 54 12.34 -9.09 -0.57
CA TRP A 54 12.92 -8.69 -1.87
C TRP A 54 14.28 -9.34 -2.14
N ALA A 55 15.11 -9.55 -1.12
CA ALA A 55 16.35 -10.31 -1.28
C ALA A 55 16.08 -11.76 -1.69
N PHE A 56 15.04 -12.39 -1.11
CA PHE A 56 14.59 -13.73 -1.52
C PHE A 56 14.02 -13.73 -2.95
N ALA A 57 13.27 -12.71 -3.35
CA ALA A 57 12.79 -12.55 -4.71
C ALA A 57 13.95 -12.53 -5.72
N ILE A 58 14.94 -11.64 -5.51
CA ILE A 58 16.12 -11.54 -6.36
C ILE A 58 16.91 -12.86 -6.41
N ALA A 59 17.02 -13.58 -5.28
CA ALA A 59 17.66 -14.89 -5.25
C ALA A 59 16.86 -15.94 -6.07
N ALA A 60 15.53 -15.95 -5.95
CA ALA A 60 14.66 -16.84 -6.74
C ALA A 60 14.75 -16.54 -8.23
N GLU A 61 14.77 -15.25 -8.60
CA GLU A 61 15.00 -14.82 -10.00
C GLU A 61 16.35 -15.31 -10.52
N ALA A 62 17.43 -15.11 -9.75
CA ALA A 62 18.75 -15.57 -10.15
C ALA A 62 18.79 -17.09 -10.41
N VAL A 63 18.16 -17.89 -9.53
CA VAL A 63 18.02 -19.34 -9.72
C VAL A 63 17.20 -19.65 -10.97
N THR A 64 16.12 -18.94 -11.22
CA THR A 64 15.29 -19.10 -12.43
C THR A 64 16.07 -18.78 -13.70
N ILE A 65 16.92 -17.76 -13.69
CA ILE A 65 17.82 -17.43 -14.78
C ILE A 65 18.88 -18.52 -14.97
N MET A 66 19.36 -19.14 -13.89
CA MET A 66 20.30 -20.27 -13.99
C MET A 66 19.65 -21.50 -14.63
N PHE A 67 18.37 -21.80 -14.35
CA PHE A 67 17.60 -22.81 -15.07
C PHE A 67 17.48 -22.45 -16.56
N LEU A 68 17.09 -21.21 -16.84
CA LEU A 68 16.91 -20.72 -18.22
C LEU A 68 18.19 -20.87 -19.06
N ASN A 69 19.36 -20.61 -18.49
CA ASN A 69 20.64 -20.70 -19.19
C ASN A 69 21.24 -22.12 -19.19
N GLY A 70 20.65 -23.05 -18.44
CA GLY A 70 21.14 -24.44 -18.33
C GLY A 70 22.36 -24.59 -17.42
N TYR A 71 22.61 -23.64 -16.52
CA TYR A 71 23.66 -23.79 -15.49
C TYR A 71 23.28 -24.79 -14.41
N ILE A 72 21.98 -24.96 -14.17
CA ILE A 72 21.45 -25.95 -13.25
C ILE A 72 20.59 -26.90 -14.07
N TYR A 73 20.88 -28.21 -13.99
CA TYR A 73 20.06 -29.23 -14.57
C TYR A 73 18.78 -29.40 -13.76
N VAL A 74 17.64 -29.43 -14.45
CA VAL A 74 16.32 -29.68 -13.84
C VAL A 74 15.70 -30.93 -14.47
N PRO A 75 15.14 -31.84 -13.68
CA PRO A 75 14.46 -33.01 -14.21
C PRO A 75 13.11 -32.64 -14.82
N GLY A 76 12.71 -33.32 -15.89
CA GLY A 76 11.42 -33.16 -16.53
C GLY A 76 11.31 -31.90 -17.42
N ASP A 77 10.11 -31.33 -17.48
CA ASP A 77 9.82 -30.17 -18.33
C ASP A 77 10.35 -28.87 -17.70
N ILE A 78 11.26 -28.19 -18.38
CA ILE A 78 11.83 -26.91 -17.96
C ILE A 78 10.77 -25.82 -17.77
N ALA A 79 9.64 -25.89 -18.51
CA ALA A 79 8.55 -24.92 -18.37
C ALA A 79 8.01 -24.89 -16.94
N VAL A 80 7.89 -26.03 -16.26
CA VAL A 80 7.39 -26.14 -14.88
C VAL A 80 8.32 -25.39 -13.93
N TRP A 81 9.64 -25.55 -14.10
CA TRP A 81 10.64 -24.89 -13.24
C TRP A 81 10.71 -23.39 -13.47
N LEU A 82 10.61 -22.95 -14.73
CA LEU A 82 10.58 -21.51 -15.05
C LEU A 82 9.32 -20.84 -14.50
N ILE A 83 8.15 -21.44 -14.72
CA ILE A 83 6.89 -20.90 -14.20
C ILE A 83 6.88 -20.93 -12.66
N GLY A 84 7.32 -22.03 -12.06
CA GLY A 84 7.46 -22.13 -10.60
C GLY A 84 8.35 -21.05 -10.01
N GLY A 85 9.52 -20.80 -10.62
CA GLY A 85 10.43 -19.73 -10.23
C GLY A 85 9.78 -18.34 -10.33
N ILE A 86 9.10 -18.03 -11.45
CA ILE A 86 8.37 -16.77 -11.64
C ILE A 86 7.28 -16.58 -10.57
N VAL A 87 6.54 -17.63 -10.22
CA VAL A 87 5.50 -17.56 -9.18
C VAL A 87 6.10 -17.33 -7.80
N VAL A 88 7.19 -18.00 -7.46
CA VAL A 88 7.90 -17.79 -6.19
C VAL A 88 8.41 -16.36 -6.09
N ASP A 89 9.06 -15.86 -7.15
CA ASP A 89 9.53 -14.48 -7.24
C ASP A 89 8.37 -13.48 -7.05
N LEU A 90 7.26 -13.66 -7.77
CA LEU A 90 6.06 -12.82 -7.64
C LEU A 90 5.55 -12.77 -6.19
N ILE A 91 5.47 -13.91 -5.50
CA ILE A 91 5.01 -13.97 -4.11
C ILE A 91 5.90 -13.09 -3.21
N PHE A 92 7.22 -13.23 -3.31
CA PHE A 92 8.15 -12.48 -2.48
C PHE A 92 8.18 -10.99 -2.83
N VAL A 93 8.07 -10.61 -4.11
CA VAL A 93 7.95 -9.21 -4.53
C VAL A 93 6.67 -8.58 -3.96
N VAL A 94 5.53 -9.25 -4.05
CA VAL A 94 4.25 -8.75 -3.52
C VAL A 94 4.28 -8.65 -2.00
N VAL A 95 4.75 -9.69 -1.30
CA VAL A 95 4.87 -9.66 0.18
C VAL A 95 5.77 -8.51 0.63
N GLY A 96 6.94 -8.35 0.03
CA GLY A 96 7.85 -7.25 0.33
C GLY A 96 7.21 -5.88 0.10
N SER A 97 6.47 -5.72 -1.01
CA SER A 97 5.76 -4.47 -1.34
C SER A 97 4.65 -4.14 -0.34
N LEU A 98 3.88 -5.13 0.11
CA LEU A 98 2.84 -4.94 1.14
C LEU A 98 3.44 -4.56 2.50
N LEU A 99 4.54 -5.20 2.90
CA LEU A 99 5.27 -4.86 4.12
C LEU A 99 5.85 -3.45 4.06
N TRP A 100 6.38 -3.04 2.89
CA TRP A 100 6.91 -1.69 2.69
C TRP A 100 5.83 -0.62 2.78
N LYS A 101 4.66 -0.85 2.16
CA LYS A 101 3.51 0.05 2.29
C LYS A 101 3.07 0.17 3.75
N LYS A 102 2.93 -0.96 4.46
CA LYS A 102 2.57 -0.92 5.88
C LYS A 102 3.58 -0.13 6.71
N ALA A 103 4.87 -0.23 6.40
CA ALA A 103 5.89 0.58 7.05
C ALA A 103 5.75 2.08 6.74
N ASN A 104 5.33 2.44 5.52
CA ASN A 104 5.09 3.83 5.13
C ASN A 104 3.82 4.39 5.78
N ASP A 105 2.77 3.58 5.98
CA ASP A 105 1.58 3.98 6.73
C ASP A 105 1.91 4.30 8.20
N LEU A 106 2.78 3.48 8.82
CA LEU A 106 3.21 3.70 10.21
C LEU A 106 4.22 4.85 10.38
N ALA A 107 5.06 5.09 9.40
CA ALA A 107 6.07 6.15 9.41
C ALA A 107 6.24 6.74 8.00
N PRO A 108 5.35 7.68 7.62
CA PRO A 108 5.34 8.28 6.31
C PRO A 108 6.65 8.99 5.95
N ALA A 109 6.98 8.99 4.66
CA ALA A 109 8.13 9.72 4.16
C ALA A 109 7.83 11.23 4.08
N SER A 110 8.89 12.05 4.15
CA SER A 110 8.77 13.50 3.95
C SER A 110 8.36 13.84 2.52
N GLY A 111 7.35 14.71 2.38
CA GLY A 111 6.85 15.21 1.10
C GLY A 111 7.61 16.43 0.53
N LYS A 112 8.60 16.96 1.25
CA LYS A 112 9.37 18.16 0.83
C LYS A 112 10.08 17.99 -0.51
N ASN A 113 10.57 16.78 -0.78
CA ASN A 113 11.16 16.43 -2.06
C ASN A 113 10.26 15.45 -2.81
N LYS A 114 9.53 15.96 -3.80
CA LYS A 114 8.52 15.20 -4.57
C LYS A 114 9.09 13.94 -5.22
N LEU A 115 10.30 14.02 -5.82
CA LEU A 115 10.92 12.86 -6.46
C LEU A 115 11.31 11.77 -5.44
N LYS A 116 11.95 12.17 -4.33
CA LYS A 116 12.31 11.24 -3.26
C LYS A 116 11.06 10.60 -2.62
N PHE A 117 10.03 11.39 -2.38
CA PHE A 117 8.75 10.93 -1.88
C PHE A 117 8.11 9.90 -2.80
N PHE A 118 8.05 10.20 -4.12
CA PHE A 118 7.50 9.27 -5.10
C PHE A 118 8.29 7.96 -5.17
N LEU A 119 9.63 8.03 -5.28
CA LEU A 119 10.48 6.83 -5.35
C LEU A 119 10.36 5.99 -4.07
N TRP A 120 10.32 6.62 -2.90
CA TRP A 120 10.21 5.94 -1.62
C TRP A 120 8.90 5.18 -1.46
N ASN A 121 7.77 5.80 -1.81
CA ASN A 121 6.47 5.17 -1.74
C ASN A 121 6.26 4.07 -2.79
N ASN A 122 6.96 4.17 -3.92
CA ASN A 122 6.90 3.18 -5.00
C ASN A 122 8.13 2.24 -5.05
N MET A 123 8.83 2.06 -3.93
CA MET A 123 10.02 1.19 -3.88
C MET A 123 9.71 -0.24 -4.34
N GLY A 124 8.54 -0.79 -3.98
CA GLY A 124 8.10 -2.10 -4.43
C GLY A 124 7.95 -2.20 -5.96
N LEU A 125 7.48 -1.12 -6.62
CA LEU A 125 7.42 -1.07 -8.08
C LEU A 125 8.81 -1.09 -8.71
N ILE A 126 9.77 -0.38 -8.12
CA ILE A 126 11.17 -0.38 -8.59
C ILE A 126 11.73 -1.80 -8.49
N VAL A 127 11.52 -2.48 -7.37
CA VAL A 127 11.95 -3.87 -7.20
C VAL A 127 11.28 -4.80 -8.21
N ALA A 128 9.98 -4.66 -8.44
CA ALA A 128 9.27 -5.46 -9.43
C ALA A 128 9.84 -5.27 -10.86
N LEU A 129 10.20 -4.04 -11.22
CA LEU A 129 10.84 -3.77 -12.51
C LEU A 129 12.23 -4.40 -12.60
N VAL A 130 13.02 -4.31 -11.53
CA VAL A 130 14.37 -4.92 -11.48
C VAL A 130 14.28 -6.44 -11.53
N ALA A 131 13.29 -7.05 -10.90
CA ALA A 131 13.11 -8.49 -10.88
C ALA A 131 12.59 -9.02 -12.24
N PHE A 132 11.50 -8.50 -12.77
CA PHE A 132 10.83 -9.13 -13.90
C PHE A 132 11.31 -8.66 -15.28
N VAL A 133 11.78 -7.41 -15.43
CA VAL A 133 12.17 -6.90 -16.76
C VAL A 133 13.37 -7.64 -17.35
N PRO A 134 14.47 -7.89 -16.59
CA PRO A 134 15.58 -8.68 -17.11
C PRO A 134 15.16 -10.10 -17.51
N LEU A 135 14.34 -10.74 -16.68
CA LEU A 135 13.84 -12.09 -16.95
C LEU A 135 13.01 -12.15 -18.24
N VAL A 136 12.09 -11.19 -18.46
CA VAL A 136 11.30 -11.09 -19.70
C VAL A 136 12.22 -10.93 -20.93
N ILE A 137 13.22 -10.04 -20.84
CA ILE A 137 14.19 -9.82 -21.93
C ILE A 137 14.97 -11.10 -22.22
N LEU A 138 15.45 -11.79 -21.17
CA LEU A 138 16.20 -13.04 -21.32
C LEU A 138 15.33 -14.16 -21.92
N LEU A 139 14.09 -14.28 -21.51
CA LEU A 139 13.13 -15.24 -22.09
C LEU A 139 12.89 -14.96 -23.58
N LEU A 140 12.67 -13.70 -23.95
CA LEU A 140 12.45 -13.31 -25.36
C LEU A 140 13.65 -13.60 -26.24
N ASN A 141 14.86 -13.40 -25.74
CA ASN A 141 16.09 -13.59 -26.49
C ASN A 141 16.64 -15.04 -26.42
N ASN A 142 16.07 -15.90 -25.60
CA ASN A 142 16.57 -17.27 -25.44
C ASN A 142 16.33 -18.08 -26.73
N LYS A 143 17.41 -18.70 -27.25
CA LYS A 143 17.38 -19.53 -28.45
C LYS A 143 17.34 -21.03 -28.16
N LYS A 144 17.51 -21.43 -26.90
CA LYS A 144 17.57 -22.85 -26.49
C LYS A 144 16.17 -23.41 -26.14
N LEU A 145 15.22 -22.54 -25.75
CA LEU A 145 13.87 -22.95 -25.43
C LEU A 145 13.06 -23.21 -26.70
N ASP A 146 12.22 -24.23 -26.68
CA ASP A 146 11.21 -24.43 -27.68
C ASP A 146 10.20 -23.26 -27.71
N LYS A 147 9.57 -23.06 -28.85
CA LYS A 147 8.69 -21.91 -29.09
C LYS A 147 7.52 -21.85 -28.10
N LYS A 148 6.95 -23.00 -27.73
CA LYS A 148 5.79 -23.09 -26.84
C LYS A 148 6.16 -22.72 -25.40
N THR A 149 7.23 -23.30 -24.86
CA THR A 149 7.76 -22.97 -23.51
C THR A 149 8.17 -21.50 -23.41
N LYS A 150 8.87 -20.98 -24.42
CA LYS A 150 9.26 -19.59 -24.50
C LYS A 150 8.06 -18.64 -24.44
N GLN A 151 7.04 -18.87 -25.27
CA GLN A 151 5.83 -18.03 -25.28
C GLN A 151 5.10 -18.10 -23.93
N LEU A 152 4.89 -19.30 -23.39
CA LEU A 152 4.18 -19.49 -22.13
C LEU A 152 4.91 -18.79 -20.97
N ALA A 153 6.21 -19.02 -20.80
CA ALA A 153 7.00 -18.42 -19.73
C ALA A 153 7.06 -16.89 -19.86
N THR A 154 7.17 -16.34 -21.08
CA THR A 154 7.17 -14.89 -21.32
C THR A 154 5.81 -14.26 -20.95
N ILE A 155 4.70 -14.90 -21.33
CA ILE A 155 3.36 -14.41 -20.96
C ILE A 155 3.18 -14.42 -19.45
N VAL A 156 3.58 -15.52 -18.77
CA VAL A 156 3.48 -15.62 -17.32
C VAL A 156 4.34 -14.55 -16.62
N ALA A 157 5.57 -14.32 -17.11
CA ALA A 157 6.45 -13.29 -16.55
C ALA A 157 5.88 -11.86 -16.76
N ALA A 158 5.30 -11.59 -17.95
CA ALA A 158 4.67 -10.30 -18.22
C ALA A 158 3.43 -10.07 -17.34
N VAL A 159 2.60 -11.10 -17.16
CA VAL A 159 1.44 -11.04 -16.25
C VAL A 159 1.91 -10.85 -14.81
N ALA A 160 2.95 -11.56 -14.36
CA ALA A 160 3.53 -11.41 -13.04
C ALA A 160 4.04 -9.97 -12.81
N LEU A 161 4.70 -9.36 -13.79
CA LEU A 161 5.13 -7.95 -13.71
C LEU A 161 3.94 -6.99 -13.53
N VAL A 162 2.85 -7.18 -14.29
CA VAL A 162 1.64 -6.35 -14.16
C VAL A 162 1.02 -6.53 -12.78
N VAL A 163 0.87 -7.77 -12.31
CA VAL A 163 0.32 -8.07 -10.98
C VAL A 163 1.21 -7.47 -9.89
N ALA A 164 2.53 -7.70 -9.95
CA ALA A 164 3.48 -7.12 -9.01
C ALA A 164 3.39 -5.59 -8.99
N GLY A 165 3.29 -4.94 -10.16
CA GLY A 165 3.13 -3.50 -10.29
C GLY A 165 1.86 -2.99 -9.61
N LEU A 166 0.71 -3.61 -9.85
CA LEU A 166 -0.58 -3.22 -9.25
C LEU A 166 -0.56 -3.31 -7.72
N PHE A 167 0.08 -4.35 -7.16
CA PHE A 167 0.22 -4.51 -5.72
C PHE A 167 1.31 -3.63 -5.11
N SER A 168 2.30 -3.21 -5.89
CA SER A 168 3.46 -2.44 -5.40
C SER A 168 3.22 -0.94 -5.38
N VAL A 169 2.38 -0.41 -6.29
CA VAL A 169 2.07 1.02 -6.32
C VAL A 169 1.29 1.43 -5.08
N ASP A 170 1.76 2.49 -4.42
CA ASP A 170 0.98 3.17 -3.40
C ASP A 170 0.08 4.20 -4.07
N TRP A 171 -1.23 3.92 -4.05
CA TRP A 171 -2.24 4.71 -4.74
C TRP A 171 -2.71 5.93 -3.95
N ASN A 172 -2.34 6.03 -2.67
CA ASN A 172 -2.80 7.10 -1.79
C ASN A 172 -1.73 7.43 -0.73
N PRO A 173 -0.49 7.75 -1.16
CA PRO A 173 0.59 8.02 -0.24
C PRO A 173 0.35 9.32 0.52
N VAL A 174 0.50 9.28 1.84
CA VAL A 174 0.45 10.46 2.72
C VAL A 174 1.86 10.78 3.18
N SER A 175 2.23 12.06 3.19
CA SER A 175 3.52 12.49 3.72
C SER A 175 3.48 12.77 5.21
N ALA A 176 4.64 12.76 5.85
CA ALA A 176 4.77 13.10 7.26
C ALA A 176 4.30 14.54 7.56
N GLU A 177 4.56 15.49 6.66
CA GLU A 177 4.13 16.89 6.79
C GLU A 177 2.62 17.01 6.61
N GLN A 178 2.05 16.29 5.67
CA GLN A 178 0.61 16.26 5.43
C GLN A 178 -0.13 15.66 6.63
N GLN A 179 0.38 14.56 7.19
CA GLN A 179 -0.18 13.94 8.39
C GLN A 179 -0.10 14.90 9.59
N ALA A 180 1.04 15.52 9.83
CA ALA A 180 1.20 16.48 10.92
C ALA A 180 0.29 17.70 10.78
N ALA A 181 0.07 18.20 9.56
CA ALA A 181 -0.85 19.31 9.29
C ALA A 181 -2.31 18.92 9.58
N LEU A 182 -2.71 17.70 9.20
CA LEU A 182 -4.03 17.15 9.50
C LEU A 182 -4.24 16.94 10.99
N GLU A 183 -3.27 16.35 11.68
CA GLU A 183 -3.31 16.18 13.14
C GLU A 183 -3.41 17.52 13.87
N GLY A 184 -2.66 18.53 13.44
CA GLY A 184 -2.70 19.88 14.01
C GLY A 184 -4.08 20.52 13.89
N LYS A 185 -4.76 20.36 12.74
CA LYS A 185 -6.11 20.91 12.50
C LYS A 185 -7.23 20.07 13.16
N LEU A 186 -7.08 18.77 13.18
CA LEU A 186 -8.10 17.82 13.65
C LEU A 186 -7.77 17.26 15.05
N SER A 187 -6.89 17.95 15.79
CA SER A 187 -6.47 17.53 17.14
C SER A 187 -7.67 17.30 18.05
N GLY A 188 -7.81 16.06 18.53
CA GLY A 188 -8.91 15.63 19.40
C GLY A 188 -10.25 15.41 18.70
N GLN A 189 -10.34 15.58 17.39
CA GLN A 189 -11.54 15.23 16.62
C GLN A 189 -11.48 13.78 16.13
N GLN A 190 -12.63 13.13 16.14
CA GLN A 190 -12.78 11.80 15.54
C GLN A 190 -13.03 11.94 14.04
N VAL A 191 -12.43 11.03 13.28
CA VAL A 191 -12.65 10.91 11.85
C VAL A 191 -13.25 9.54 11.52
N TYR A 192 -13.97 9.47 10.41
CA TYR A 192 -14.74 8.31 10.03
C TYR A 192 -14.27 7.79 8.67
N TRP A 193 -14.21 6.47 8.50
CA TRP A 193 -13.88 5.87 7.20
C TRP A 193 -14.63 4.55 6.99
N THR A 194 -14.56 4.03 5.78
CA THR A 194 -15.16 2.75 5.42
C THR A 194 -14.08 1.71 5.12
N GLN A 195 -14.44 0.43 5.18
CA GLN A 195 -13.50 -0.68 4.92
C GLN A 195 -12.87 -0.61 3.53
N PHE A 196 -13.57 -0.12 2.52
CA PHE A 196 -13.10 -0.08 1.14
C PHE A 196 -12.90 1.36 0.60
N GLY A 197 -13.22 2.38 1.41
CA GLY A 197 -12.97 3.77 1.08
C GLY A 197 -11.48 4.10 1.07
N ARG A 198 -11.11 5.17 0.36
CA ARG A 198 -9.73 5.67 0.29
C ARG A 198 -9.53 6.95 1.09
N ARG A 199 -10.61 7.49 1.67
CA ARG A 199 -10.64 8.79 2.34
C ARG A 199 -11.27 8.65 3.71
N PHE A 200 -10.85 9.51 4.63
CA PHE A 200 -11.57 9.70 5.89
C PHE A 200 -12.56 10.87 5.76
N HIS A 201 -13.49 10.95 6.69
CA HIS A 201 -14.56 11.95 6.77
C HIS A 201 -14.57 12.56 8.16
N VAL A 202 -14.80 13.87 8.27
CA VAL A 202 -14.99 14.56 9.56
C VAL A 202 -16.45 14.50 10.03
N ASP A 203 -17.38 14.23 9.10
CA ASP A 203 -18.79 14.12 9.35
C ASP A 203 -19.28 12.68 9.07
N PRO A 204 -19.81 11.95 10.08
CA PRO A 204 -20.34 10.60 9.88
C PRO A 204 -21.56 10.58 8.95
N ASP A 205 -22.26 11.70 8.83
CA ASP A 205 -23.47 11.84 7.97
C ASP A 205 -23.14 12.38 6.57
N CYS A 206 -21.87 12.48 6.22
CA CYS A 206 -21.42 12.89 4.90
C CYS A 206 -22.19 12.13 3.79
N SER A 207 -22.66 12.85 2.78
CA SER A 207 -23.45 12.30 1.68
C SER A 207 -22.75 11.16 0.93
N THR A 208 -21.41 11.19 0.87
CA THR A 208 -20.59 10.14 0.23
C THR A 208 -20.56 8.84 1.04
N LEU A 209 -20.90 8.88 2.33
CA LEU A 209 -21.04 7.71 3.21
C LEU A 209 -22.45 7.09 3.20
N SER A 210 -23.41 7.68 2.49
CA SER A 210 -24.81 7.30 2.52
C SER A 210 -25.11 5.83 2.18
N ARG A 211 -24.20 5.16 1.48
CA ARG A 211 -24.32 3.73 1.10
C ARG A 211 -23.58 2.77 2.02
N SER A 212 -22.88 3.28 3.02
CA SER A 212 -22.02 2.48 3.90
C SER A 212 -22.78 2.08 5.16
N ALA A 213 -22.97 0.79 5.37
CA ALA A 213 -23.63 0.25 6.56
C ALA A 213 -22.70 0.25 7.80
N THR A 214 -21.38 0.18 7.58
CA THR A 214 -20.37 0.16 8.66
C THR A 214 -19.37 1.28 8.45
N LEU A 215 -19.16 2.08 9.49
CA LEU A 215 -18.15 3.12 9.59
C LEU A 215 -17.16 2.76 10.70
N PHE A 216 -15.90 2.99 10.44
CA PHE A 216 -14.86 2.97 11.48
C PHE A 216 -14.66 4.39 11.99
N GLU A 217 -14.44 4.52 13.29
CA GLU A 217 -14.19 5.78 13.98
C GLU A 217 -12.84 5.72 14.65
N GLY A 218 -12.06 6.78 14.58
CA GLY A 218 -10.74 6.87 15.20
C GLY A 218 -10.05 8.21 14.95
N SER A 219 -8.77 8.28 15.31
CA SER A 219 -7.92 9.44 15.06
C SER A 219 -7.46 9.51 13.57
N VAL A 220 -6.88 10.65 13.19
CA VAL A 220 -6.24 10.81 11.87
C VAL A 220 -5.12 9.78 11.67
N ASP A 221 -4.33 9.51 12.70
CA ASP A 221 -3.27 8.50 12.68
C ASP A 221 -3.82 7.11 12.34
N GLU A 222 -4.89 6.71 13.00
CA GLU A 222 -5.54 5.42 12.76
C GLU A 222 -6.13 5.34 11.36
N ALA A 223 -6.67 6.44 10.82
CA ALA A 223 -7.11 6.52 9.45
C ALA A 223 -5.95 6.38 8.45
N VAL A 224 -4.78 6.99 8.73
CA VAL A 224 -3.56 6.84 7.92
C VAL A 224 -3.06 5.40 7.98
N GLU A 225 -2.99 4.77 9.15
CA GLU A 225 -2.61 3.36 9.32
C GLU A 225 -3.54 2.40 8.57
N ALA A 226 -4.82 2.78 8.46
CA ALA A 226 -5.80 2.06 7.66
C ALA A 226 -5.71 2.39 6.16
N ASN A 227 -4.71 3.17 5.70
CA ASN A 227 -4.56 3.67 4.33
C ASN A 227 -5.73 4.56 3.87
N ARG A 228 -6.23 5.42 4.75
CA ARG A 228 -7.30 6.42 4.52
C ARG A 228 -6.84 7.82 4.95
N GLY A 229 -5.57 8.14 4.69
CA GLY A 229 -4.93 9.37 5.17
C GLY A 229 -5.33 10.66 4.43
N THR A 230 -6.16 10.59 3.38
CA THR A 230 -6.63 11.79 2.67
C THR A 230 -8.06 12.16 3.08
N PRO A 231 -8.33 13.47 3.28
CA PRO A 231 -9.67 13.93 3.63
C PRO A 231 -10.67 13.80 2.48
N CYS A 232 -11.94 13.68 2.82
CA CYS A 232 -13.04 13.72 1.86
C CYS A 232 -13.21 15.14 1.32
N VAL A 233 -13.32 15.28 0.00
CA VAL A 233 -13.54 16.60 -0.66
C VAL A 233 -14.89 17.24 -0.38
N VAL A 234 -15.86 16.50 0.19
CA VAL A 234 -17.22 17.00 0.45
C VAL A 234 -17.40 17.52 1.87
N CYS A 235 -16.88 16.79 2.86
CA CYS A 235 -17.05 17.16 4.27
C CYS A 235 -15.74 17.61 4.95
N SER A 236 -14.62 17.58 4.23
CA SER A 236 -13.30 17.90 4.76
C SER A 236 -12.48 18.76 3.80
N GLU A 237 -13.11 19.56 2.97
CA GLU A 237 -12.43 20.39 1.96
C GLU A 237 -11.41 21.32 2.61
N ASP A 238 -11.76 21.95 3.74
CA ASP A 238 -10.90 22.85 4.50
C ASP A 238 -9.66 22.16 5.12
N PHE A 239 -9.59 20.84 5.05
CA PHE A 239 -8.51 20.01 5.59
C PHE A 239 -7.65 19.36 4.49
N ALA A 240 -7.73 19.85 3.24
CA ALA A 240 -6.89 19.38 2.16
C ALA A 240 -5.48 19.99 2.27
N PHE A 241 -4.46 19.14 2.29
CA PHE A 241 -3.05 19.52 2.34
C PHE A 241 -2.27 18.89 1.21
N ALA A 242 -1.32 19.65 0.66
CA ALA A 242 -0.34 19.11 -0.28
C ALA A 242 0.69 18.21 0.44
N PRO A 243 1.48 17.39 -0.31
CA PRO A 243 2.48 16.51 0.28
C PRO A 243 3.57 17.21 1.12
N ASP A 244 3.78 18.53 0.92
CA ASP A 244 4.70 19.33 1.73
C ASP A 244 4.06 19.91 3.01
N GLY A 245 2.79 19.59 3.26
CA GLY A 245 2.02 20.08 4.42
C GLY A 245 1.42 21.48 4.22
N SER A 246 1.56 22.08 3.05
CA SER A 246 0.89 23.35 2.74
C SER A 246 -0.61 23.14 2.49
N PRO A 247 -1.49 24.07 2.91
CA PRO A 247 -2.91 23.97 2.57
C PRO A 247 -3.09 24.07 1.06
N VAL A 248 -3.93 23.19 0.51
CA VAL A 248 -4.35 23.28 -0.90
C VAL A 248 -5.39 24.40 -0.94
N GLY A 249 -5.02 25.57 -1.46
CA GLY A 249 -5.93 26.70 -1.58
C GLY A 249 -7.08 26.40 -2.54
N ASN A 250 -8.25 26.94 -2.22
CA ASN A 250 -9.39 27.10 -3.12
C ASN A 250 -9.07 28.18 -4.16
#